data_fc5c2e926b4226f4aeae55b738c4c32a
#
_entry.id   fc5c2e926b4226f4aeae55b738c4c32a
#
_cell.length_a   1.000
_cell.length_b   1.000
_cell.length_c   1.000
_cell.angle_alpha   90.00
_cell.angle_beta   90.00
_cell.angle_gamma   90.00
#
_symmetry.space_group_name_H-M   'P 1'
#
loop_
_entity.id
_entity.type
_entity.pdbx_description
1 polymer ?
#
loop_
_entity_poly.entity_id
_entity_poly.type
_entity_poly.pdbx_seq_one_letter_code
_entity_poly.pdbx_strand_id
1 'polypeptide(L)'
;MNDKNMPQLNLDFEKNDDSSSEFIIFHDADLSLIESLHLPTIIKFHRADKFDSKFIQTSNEVWAFTYSGERIQLNFSKLLSFEIKLVKYFLANFIQTNTPSSLDVIFHAFIYAIKFLKRNQLTLNFHNLKSVLLNLAKINNHTYFYNLKFLVKLLFLEGFHGFDINQEYELEFLERPKAFNSKLYYQQYADPIDYPIITMIQQGFSKLNHNIVNSNKDIDNQTLLYSSILGLIYVTGLRPVQLAKLSAEDIKIDTTRTTDQFHRYSILIPYAKQARYVHEKIAIKLPEEVAEIIQAYIQRFKLNPKDKLFEMGAYSAHFCLKAINTQLFDFSPEIYRKAVLSGEIIRQKYSFSDFRHHVGYSLAMAGSSAEEIAYILGHSSVVTARHYIFSTPELAQIRAQALGKNSLYKQMIAMLLTGRLVYKKDWLQKKVLGNIGSKIHYDIGGCSYEDKCLFQPVRNCYGCMYFHPFIDANHNHVLESIQSEINDLIKLSDGIGVSRNPLIRVHESTKFEIESVIARCALQKDDIHEH
;
A
#
# COMPACT_ATOMS: atom_id res chain seq x y z
N MET A 1 -21.18 4.74 -6.73
CA MET A 1 -21.73 3.36 -6.54
C MET A 1 -21.19 2.82 -5.22
N ASN A 2 -22.09 2.44 -4.35
CA ASN A 2 -21.91 2.24 -2.93
C ASN A 2 -20.78 1.30 -2.52
N ASP A 3 -19.93 1.78 -1.60
CA ASP A 3 -19.06 1.00 -0.70
C ASP A 3 -19.81 0.00 0.23
N LYS A 4 -20.98 -0.44 -0.19
CA LYS A 4 -21.77 -1.46 0.53
C LYS A 4 -21.32 -2.90 0.27
N ASN A 5 -20.25 -3.11 -0.50
CA ASN A 5 -19.74 -4.44 -0.82
C ASN A 5 -18.28 -4.70 -0.42
N MET A 6 -17.66 -3.91 0.44
CA MET A 6 -16.80 -4.58 1.41
C MET A 6 -17.76 -5.26 2.37
N PRO A 7 -17.79 -6.58 2.44
CA PRO A 7 -18.41 -7.21 3.56
C PRO A 7 -17.59 -6.73 4.78
N GLN A 8 -18.07 -5.69 5.48
CA GLN A 8 -17.97 -5.72 6.93
C GLN A 8 -18.61 -7.07 7.25
N LEU A 9 -17.78 -8.09 7.35
CA LEU A 9 -18.13 -9.28 8.06
C LEU A 9 -18.53 -8.80 9.45
N ASN A 10 -19.82 -8.44 9.61
CA ASN A 10 -20.47 -8.59 10.88
C ASN A 10 -20.25 -10.06 11.20
N LEU A 11 -19.15 -10.28 11.92
CA LEU A 11 -18.92 -11.52 12.64
C LEU A 11 -20.02 -11.56 13.70
N ASP A 12 -21.20 -12.02 13.30
CA ASP A 12 -22.27 -12.47 14.21
C ASP A 12 -21.78 -13.68 15.03
N PHE A 13 -20.55 -13.56 15.59
CA PHE A 13 -19.98 -14.51 16.53
C PHE A 13 -20.36 -14.20 17.98
N GLU A 14 -21.17 -13.16 18.21
CA GLU A 14 -21.66 -12.81 19.56
C GLU A 14 -22.97 -13.49 19.96
N LYS A 15 -23.50 -14.40 19.17
CA LYS A 15 -24.61 -15.24 19.68
C LYS A 15 -24.02 -16.36 20.52
N ASN A 16 -24.03 -16.09 21.81
CA ASN A 16 -24.06 -17.02 22.95
C ASN A 16 -24.04 -18.52 22.59
N ASP A 17 -22.83 -19.12 22.73
CA ASP A 17 -22.69 -20.54 22.98
C ASP A 17 -21.60 -20.71 24.05
N ASP A 18 -21.99 -20.56 25.31
CA ASP A 18 -21.12 -20.77 26.49
C ASP A 18 -20.78 -22.26 26.74
N SER A 19 -21.36 -23.17 25.97
CA SER A 19 -21.19 -24.63 26.18
C SER A 19 -19.92 -25.23 25.62
N SER A 20 -19.11 -24.47 24.82
CA SER A 20 -17.86 -24.96 24.22
C SER A 20 -16.60 -24.54 24.99
N SER A 21 -16.73 -23.88 26.14
CA SER A 21 -15.60 -23.27 26.85
C SER A 21 -14.64 -24.28 27.52
N GLU A 22 -15.09 -25.50 27.82
CA GLU A 22 -14.32 -26.49 28.59
C GLU A 22 -13.52 -27.48 27.73
N PHE A 23 -13.73 -27.56 26.42
CA PHE A 23 -13.03 -28.50 25.58
C PHE A 23 -11.54 -28.12 25.43
N ILE A 24 -10.64 -29.02 25.87
CA ILE A 24 -9.20 -28.87 25.74
C ILE A 24 -8.78 -29.33 24.35
N ILE A 25 -8.29 -28.38 23.54
CA ILE A 25 -7.89 -28.65 22.15
C ILE A 25 -6.48 -29.30 22.05
N PHE A 26 -5.71 -29.34 23.12
CA PHE A 26 -4.32 -29.79 23.14
C PHE A 26 -4.22 -31.27 23.46
N HIS A 27 -3.23 -31.93 22.87
CA HIS A 27 -2.78 -33.24 23.27
C HIS A 27 -1.94 -33.14 24.57
N ASP A 28 -1.89 -34.19 25.40
CA ASP A 28 -1.16 -34.16 26.67
C ASP A 28 0.32 -33.79 26.49
N ALA A 29 0.95 -34.28 25.41
CA ALA A 29 2.33 -33.93 25.08
C ALA A 29 2.51 -32.41 24.83
N ASP A 30 1.52 -31.77 24.22
CA ASP A 30 1.55 -30.33 23.92
C ASP A 30 1.38 -29.49 25.19
N LEU A 31 0.64 -29.96 26.18
CA LEU A 31 0.47 -29.25 27.46
C LEU A 31 1.83 -29.07 28.15
N SER A 32 2.64 -30.16 28.21
CA SER A 32 3.99 -30.07 28.76
C SER A 32 4.90 -29.15 27.95
N LEU A 33 4.78 -29.16 26.62
CA LEU A 33 5.52 -28.27 25.74
C LEU A 33 5.12 -26.81 26.00
N ILE A 34 3.81 -26.50 26.08
CA ILE A 34 3.31 -25.15 26.36
C ILE A 34 3.81 -24.66 27.73
N GLU A 35 3.87 -25.54 28.74
CA GLU A 35 4.42 -25.19 30.05
C GLU A 35 5.90 -24.83 29.99
N SER A 36 6.66 -25.46 29.12
CA SER A 36 8.10 -25.18 28.92
C SER A 36 8.38 -23.89 28.13
N LEU A 37 7.40 -23.35 27.38
CA LEU A 37 7.59 -22.13 26.59
C LEU A 37 7.96 -20.93 27.49
N HIS A 38 9.06 -20.28 27.15
CA HIS A 38 9.53 -19.11 27.86
C HIS A 38 8.90 -17.84 27.31
N LEU A 39 8.06 -17.18 28.13
CA LEU A 39 7.46 -15.90 27.79
C LEU A 39 8.27 -14.78 28.49
N PRO A 40 8.83 -13.81 27.75
CA PRO A 40 9.55 -12.70 28.36
C PRO A 40 8.58 -11.86 29.21
N THR A 41 9.06 -11.30 30.30
CA THR A 41 8.23 -10.44 31.19
C THR A 41 7.76 -9.16 30.51
N ILE A 42 8.59 -8.63 29.59
CA ILE A 42 8.34 -7.39 28.86
C ILE A 42 8.68 -7.59 27.38
N ILE A 43 7.80 -7.12 26.50
CA ILE A 43 8.05 -7.05 25.07
C ILE A 43 8.24 -5.57 24.72
N LYS A 44 9.42 -5.20 24.23
CA LYS A 44 9.74 -3.84 23.79
C LYS A 44 9.37 -3.65 22.32
N PHE A 45 8.83 -2.49 21.99
CA PHE A 45 8.54 -2.11 20.60
C PHE A 45 9.74 -1.38 19.99
N HIS A 46 10.43 -2.03 19.07
CA HIS A 46 11.65 -1.49 18.45
C HIS A 46 11.42 -0.29 17.53
N ARG A 47 10.20 -0.14 17.01
CA ARG A 47 9.82 0.91 16.04
C ARG A 47 8.79 1.90 16.60
N ALA A 48 8.73 2.04 17.91
CA ALA A 48 7.79 2.94 18.55
C ALA A 48 8.22 4.42 18.39
N ASP A 49 7.32 5.24 17.90
CA ASP A 49 7.48 6.70 17.84
C ASP A 49 7.38 7.35 19.23
N LYS A 50 7.60 8.68 19.28
CA LYS A 50 7.54 9.43 20.54
C LYS A 50 6.17 9.34 21.24
N PHE A 51 5.10 9.17 20.46
CA PHE A 51 3.72 9.06 20.95
C PHE A 51 3.22 7.63 21.14
N ASP A 52 4.02 6.65 20.76
CA ASP A 52 3.67 5.23 20.87
C ASP A 52 4.04 4.67 22.24
N SER A 53 3.33 3.63 22.67
CA SER A 53 3.74 2.80 23.80
C SER A 53 5.10 2.17 23.51
N LYS A 54 5.95 2.05 24.53
CA LYS A 54 7.32 1.55 24.37
C LYS A 54 7.44 0.05 24.60
N PHE A 55 6.54 -0.50 25.40
CA PHE A 55 6.55 -1.92 25.77
C PHE A 55 5.18 -2.41 26.20
N ILE A 56 5.02 -3.73 26.28
CA ILE A 56 3.90 -4.44 26.89
C ILE A 56 4.44 -5.33 28.01
N GLN A 57 3.73 -5.38 29.14
CA GLN A 57 3.94 -6.39 30.19
C GLN A 57 3.15 -7.64 29.84
N THR A 58 3.82 -8.78 29.71
CA THR A 58 3.21 -10.02 29.26
C THR A 58 2.34 -10.72 30.30
N SER A 59 2.56 -10.43 31.59
CA SER A 59 1.74 -10.94 32.70
C SER A 59 0.31 -10.42 32.71
N ASN A 60 0.04 -9.25 32.10
CA ASN A 60 -1.28 -8.63 32.14
C ASN A 60 -2.32 -9.48 31.41
N GLU A 61 -3.53 -9.59 31.96
CA GLU A 61 -4.67 -10.27 31.30
C GLU A 61 -5.14 -9.54 30.05
N VAL A 62 -4.92 -8.24 29.98
CA VAL A 62 -5.23 -7.41 28.83
C VAL A 62 -3.96 -6.71 28.37
N TRP A 63 -3.57 -6.91 27.13
CA TRP A 63 -2.52 -6.10 26.50
C TRP A 63 -3.14 -4.87 25.87
N ALA A 64 -2.97 -3.72 26.51
CA ALA A 64 -3.45 -2.43 26.01
C ALA A 64 -2.27 -1.50 25.74
N PHE A 65 -2.18 -1.03 24.50
CA PHE A 65 -1.09 -0.15 24.07
C PHE A 65 -1.54 0.75 22.91
N THR A 66 -0.83 1.85 22.72
CA THR A 66 -1.02 2.75 21.58
C THR A 66 0.15 2.59 20.61
N TYR A 67 -0.15 2.38 19.34
CA TYR A 67 0.84 2.30 18.29
C TYR A 67 0.32 2.95 17.00
N SER A 68 1.12 3.86 16.44
CA SER A 68 0.78 4.58 15.20
C SER A 68 -0.58 5.32 15.27
N GLY A 69 -0.93 5.86 16.42
CA GLY A 69 -2.16 6.62 16.65
C GLY A 69 -3.42 5.79 16.88
N GLU A 70 -3.30 4.45 16.91
CA GLU A 70 -4.41 3.53 17.22
C GLU A 70 -4.19 2.88 18.58
N ARG A 71 -5.25 2.75 19.36
CA ARG A 71 -5.24 1.99 20.60
C ARG A 71 -5.63 0.55 20.31
N ILE A 72 -4.72 -0.37 20.61
CA ILE A 72 -4.90 -1.81 20.44
C ILE A 72 -5.14 -2.40 21.83
N GLN A 73 -6.11 -3.29 21.90
CA GLN A 73 -6.48 -3.94 23.17
C GLN A 73 -6.79 -5.42 22.91
N LEU A 74 -5.92 -6.30 23.39
CA LEU A 74 -6.06 -7.74 23.29
C LEU A 74 -6.49 -8.29 24.65
N ASN A 75 -7.69 -8.86 24.71
CA ASN A 75 -8.27 -9.42 25.94
C ASN A 75 -8.19 -10.94 25.93
N PHE A 76 -7.45 -11.52 26.87
CA PHE A 76 -7.23 -12.97 26.99
C PHE A 76 -8.20 -13.66 27.96
N SER A 77 -9.07 -12.94 28.66
CA SER A 77 -9.91 -13.47 29.76
C SER A 77 -10.85 -14.61 29.37
N LYS A 78 -11.18 -14.75 28.08
CA LYS A 78 -12.06 -15.81 27.54
C LYS A 78 -11.30 -17.09 27.13
N LEU A 79 -10.01 -17.17 27.38
CA LEU A 79 -9.16 -18.29 27.01
C LEU A 79 -8.76 -19.12 28.23
N LEU A 80 -8.51 -20.42 28.02
CA LEU A 80 -7.92 -21.28 29.06
C LEU A 80 -6.45 -20.93 29.28
N SER A 81 -5.89 -21.27 30.46
CA SER A 81 -4.52 -20.92 30.84
C SER A 81 -3.46 -21.32 29.81
N PHE A 82 -3.55 -22.53 29.28
CA PHE A 82 -2.64 -23.03 28.22
C PHE A 82 -2.82 -22.25 26.91
N GLU A 83 -4.05 -21.93 26.53
CA GLU A 83 -4.35 -21.11 25.35
C GLU A 83 -3.77 -19.70 25.51
N ILE A 84 -3.93 -19.08 26.68
CA ILE A 84 -3.34 -17.76 26.98
C ILE A 84 -1.82 -17.81 26.79
N LYS A 85 -1.16 -18.79 27.37
CA LYS A 85 0.31 -18.91 27.30
C LYS A 85 0.77 -19.10 25.86
N LEU A 86 0.15 -19.99 25.11
CA LEU A 86 0.46 -20.25 23.71
C LEU A 86 0.25 -19.01 22.83
N VAL A 87 -0.93 -18.36 22.94
CA VAL A 87 -1.26 -17.16 22.14
C VAL A 87 -0.28 -16.04 22.45
N LYS A 88 0.00 -15.77 23.74
CA LYS A 88 0.97 -14.75 24.16
C LYS A 88 2.38 -15.03 23.62
N TYR A 89 2.82 -16.29 23.67
CA TYR A 89 4.13 -16.69 23.15
C TYR A 89 4.25 -16.40 21.65
N PHE A 90 3.27 -16.77 20.86
CA PHE A 90 3.31 -16.50 19.43
C PHE A 90 3.17 -15.02 19.08
N LEU A 91 2.36 -14.28 19.80
CA LEU A 91 2.28 -12.82 19.64
C LEU A 91 3.62 -12.15 19.98
N ALA A 92 4.32 -12.62 21.02
CA ALA A 92 5.65 -12.13 21.38
C ALA A 92 6.69 -12.41 20.26
N ASN A 93 6.66 -13.59 19.67
CA ASN A 93 7.52 -13.92 18.52
C ASN A 93 7.16 -13.09 17.29
N PHE A 94 5.86 -12.89 17.03
CA PHE A 94 5.41 -12.09 15.89
C PHE A 94 5.90 -10.63 15.94
N ILE A 95 5.90 -10.01 17.11
CA ILE A 95 6.36 -8.61 17.30
C ILE A 95 7.84 -8.44 16.95
N GLN A 96 8.67 -9.46 17.10
CA GLN A 96 10.10 -9.35 16.82
C GLN A 96 10.38 -9.01 15.35
N THR A 97 9.54 -9.48 14.44
CA THR A 97 9.72 -9.30 12.99
C THR A 97 8.65 -8.39 12.36
N ASN A 98 7.55 -8.14 13.04
CA ASN A 98 6.39 -7.43 12.51
C ASN A 98 6.03 -6.20 13.36
N THR A 99 5.15 -5.36 12.80
CA THR A 99 4.68 -4.17 13.49
C THR A 99 3.63 -4.50 14.53
N PRO A 100 3.64 -3.86 15.71
CA PRO A 100 2.63 -4.08 16.76
C PRO A 100 1.19 -3.84 16.30
N SER A 101 0.95 -2.98 15.29
CA SER A 101 -0.38 -2.74 14.73
C SER A 101 -1.04 -3.98 14.12
N SER A 102 -0.26 -4.99 13.76
CA SER A 102 -0.78 -6.25 13.21
C SER A 102 -1.20 -7.26 14.28
N LEU A 103 -0.91 -6.99 15.57
CA LEU A 103 -1.22 -7.92 16.65
C LEU A 103 -2.71 -8.17 16.83
N ASP A 104 -3.53 -7.14 16.64
CA ASP A 104 -4.99 -7.28 16.74
C ASP A 104 -5.52 -8.32 15.76
N VAL A 105 -5.07 -8.24 14.52
CA VAL A 105 -5.53 -9.13 13.46
C VAL A 105 -5.04 -10.56 13.67
N ILE A 106 -3.78 -10.75 14.04
CA ILE A 106 -3.24 -12.10 14.28
C ILE A 106 -3.89 -12.72 15.51
N PHE A 107 -4.12 -11.94 16.57
CA PHE A 107 -4.85 -12.37 17.75
C PHE A 107 -6.25 -12.89 17.40
N HIS A 108 -7.02 -12.14 16.61
CA HIS A 108 -8.35 -12.56 16.19
C HIS A 108 -8.33 -13.78 15.26
N ALA A 109 -7.30 -13.94 14.42
CA ALA A 109 -7.13 -15.15 13.63
C ALA A 109 -6.88 -16.39 14.53
N PHE A 110 -6.11 -16.24 15.60
CA PHE A 110 -5.94 -17.27 16.62
C PHE A 110 -7.25 -17.65 17.31
N ILE A 111 -7.94 -16.63 17.83
CA ILE A 111 -9.24 -16.83 18.51
C ILE A 111 -10.22 -17.53 17.57
N TYR A 112 -10.23 -17.17 16.29
CA TYR A 112 -11.05 -17.85 15.29
C TYR A 112 -10.70 -19.35 15.20
N ALA A 113 -9.40 -19.67 15.09
CA ALA A 113 -8.97 -21.07 15.00
C ALA A 113 -9.32 -21.87 16.26
N ILE A 114 -9.07 -21.33 17.46
CA ILE A 114 -9.42 -21.95 18.73
C ILE A 114 -10.93 -22.20 18.82
N LYS A 115 -11.75 -21.20 18.52
CA LYS A 115 -13.21 -21.34 18.52
C LYS A 115 -13.70 -22.38 17.52
N PHE A 116 -13.10 -22.42 16.33
CA PHE A 116 -13.45 -23.43 15.32
C PHE A 116 -13.16 -24.84 15.81
N LEU A 117 -11.97 -25.06 16.38
CA LEU A 117 -11.57 -26.35 16.93
C LEU A 117 -12.48 -26.78 18.08
N LYS A 118 -12.76 -25.90 19.05
CA LYS A 118 -13.65 -26.18 20.18
C LYS A 118 -15.07 -26.52 19.73
N ARG A 119 -15.65 -25.74 18.82
CA ARG A 119 -17.02 -25.97 18.31
C ARG A 119 -17.16 -27.33 17.62
N ASN A 120 -16.13 -27.78 16.93
CA ASN A 120 -16.13 -29.06 16.23
C ASN A 120 -15.51 -30.19 17.06
N GLN A 121 -15.14 -29.94 18.34
CA GLN A 121 -14.49 -30.90 19.24
C GLN A 121 -13.23 -31.54 18.61
N LEU A 122 -12.42 -30.71 17.95
CA LEU A 122 -11.21 -31.11 17.26
C LEU A 122 -9.97 -30.72 18.06
N THR A 123 -8.98 -31.61 18.10
CA THR A 123 -7.67 -31.32 18.70
C THR A 123 -6.81 -30.46 17.78
N LEU A 124 -5.85 -29.74 18.40
CA LEU A 124 -4.86 -28.95 17.68
C LEU A 124 -3.86 -29.90 17.02
N ASN A 125 -3.94 -30.03 15.71
CA ASN A 125 -2.98 -30.71 14.87
C ASN A 125 -3.02 -30.11 13.45
N PHE A 126 -2.04 -30.46 12.63
CA PHE A 126 -1.93 -29.90 11.27
C PHE A 126 -3.16 -30.20 10.41
N HIS A 127 -3.66 -31.42 10.44
CA HIS A 127 -4.84 -31.81 9.64
C HIS A 127 -6.08 -30.96 9.96
N ASN A 128 -6.35 -30.73 11.24
CA ASN A 128 -7.48 -29.94 11.68
C ASN A 128 -7.29 -28.44 11.35
N LEU A 129 -6.09 -27.88 11.54
CA LEU A 129 -5.79 -26.50 11.15
C LEU A 129 -5.81 -26.29 9.63
N LYS A 130 -5.44 -27.31 8.85
CA LYS A 130 -5.62 -27.31 7.39
C LYS A 130 -7.09 -27.14 7.03
N SER A 131 -8.02 -27.80 7.74
CA SER A 131 -9.46 -27.65 7.56
C SER A 131 -9.94 -26.23 7.90
N VAL A 132 -9.38 -25.59 8.95
CA VAL A 132 -9.65 -24.17 9.27
C VAL A 132 -9.17 -23.26 8.15
N LEU A 133 -7.97 -23.46 7.62
CA LEU A 133 -7.42 -22.68 6.51
C LEU A 133 -8.28 -22.81 5.25
N LEU A 134 -8.70 -24.03 4.90
CA LEU A 134 -9.59 -24.27 3.76
C LEU A 134 -10.95 -23.58 3.93
N ASN A 135 -11.50 -23.58 5.16
CA ASN A 135 -12.72 -22.84 5.46
C ASN A 135 -12.52 -21.32 5.27
N LEU A 136 -11.40 -20.76 5.78
CA LEU A 136 -11.05 -19.35 5.57
C LEU A 136 -10.86 -19.00 4.08
N ALA A 137 -10.32 -19.93 3.29
CA ALA A 137 -10.20 -19.76 1.84
C ALA A 137 -11.58 -19.71 1.16
N LYS A 138 -12.51 -20.62 1.53
CA LYS A 138 -13.88 -20.66 1.01
C LYS A 138 -14.66 -19.38 1.30
N ILE A 139 -14.57 -18.85 2.52
CA ILE A 139 -15.23 -17.60 2.92
C ILE A 139 -14.46 -16.35 2.46
N ASN A 140 -13.38 -16.53 1.73
CA ASN A 140 -12.53 -15.48 1.16
C ASN A 140 -11.92 -14.51 2.19
N ASN A 141 -11.61 -15.00 3.39
CA ASN A 141 -10.98 -14.21 4.44
C ASN A 141 -9.44 -14.24 4.32
N HIS A 142 -8.90 -13.37 3.46
CA HIS A 142 -7.45 -13.26 3.24
C HIS A 142 -6.66 -13.00 4.51
N THR A 143 -7.18 -12.09 5.32
CA THR A 143 -6.45 -11.58 6.49
C THR A 143 -6.22 -12.67 7.51
N TYR A 144 -7.27 -13.41 7.88
CA TYR A 144 -7.14 -14.51 8.82
C TYR A 144 -6.37 -15.69 8.23
N PHE A 145 -6.56 -15.98 6.93
CA PHE A 145 -5.87 -17.07 6.26
C PHE A 145 -4.34 -16.93 6.35
N TYR A 146 -3.79 -15.76 5.98
CA TYR A 146 -2.34 -15.57 5.98
C TYR A 146 -1.75 -15.47 7.39
N ASN A 147 -2.47 -14.87 8.33
CA ASN A 147 -2.03 -14.81 9.73
C ASN A 147 -2.07 -16.19 10.39
N LEU A 148 -3.10 -16.99 10.12
CA LEU A 148 -3.16 -18.37 10.63
C LEU A 148 -2.11 -19.27 9.97
N LYS A 149 -1.84 -19.09 8.67
CA LYS A 149 -0.76 -19.82 7.99
C LYS A 149 0.60 -19.54 8.63
N PHE A 150 0.87 -18.29 9.02
CA PHE A 150 2.08 -17.94 9.76
C PHE A 150 2.15 -18.67 11.11
N LEU A 151 1.04 -18.71 11.85
CA LEU A 151 0.94 -19.46 13.10
C LEU A 151 1.25 -20.94 12.93
N VAL A 152 0.65 -21.57 11.92
CA VAL A 152 0.87 -23.00 11.64
C VAL A 152 2.35 -23.29 11.40
N LYS A 153 3.07 -22.39 10.71
CA LYS A 153 4.53 -22.50 10.53
C LYS A 153 5.28 -22.48 11.87
N LEU A 154 4.85 -21.64 12.81
CA LEU A 154 5.47 -21.62 14.14
C LEU A 154 5.19 -22.90 14.93
N LEU A 155 3.99 -23.49 14.81
CA LEU A 155 3.68 -24.79 15.43
C LEU A 155 4.55 -25.93 14.90
N PHE A 156 4.87 -25.93 13.59
CA PHE A 156 5.84 -26.86 13.00
C PHE A 156 7.25 -26.66 13.59
N LEU A 157 7.69 -25.42 13.72
CA LEU A 157 9.02 -25.09 14.24
C LEU A 157 9.19 -25.47 15.71
N GLU A 158 8.14 -25.31 16.51
CA GLU A 158 8.15 -25.67 17.94
C GLU A 158 7.93 -27.18 18.19
N GLY A 159 7.59 -27.96 17.15
CA GLY A 159 7.46 -29.41 17.24
C GLY A 159 6.21 -29.89 18.00
N PHE A 160 5.09 -29.19 17.85
CA PHE A 160 3.81 -29.61 18.44
C PHE A 160 3.35 -30.98 17.91
N HIS A 161 2.61 -31.72 18.73
CA HIS A 161 2.07 -33.03 18.34
C HIS A 161 1.20 -32.92 17.08
N GLY A 162 1.45 -33.78 16.11
CA GLY A 162 0.75 -33.77 14.83
C GLY A 162 1.21 -32.67 13.85
N PHE A 163 2.39 -32.07 14.09
CA PHE A 163 3.07 -31.14 13.18
C PHE A 163 4.44 -31.70 12.79
N ASP A 164 4.47 -32.59 11.80
CA ASP A 164 5.73 -33.09 11.24
C ASP A 164 6.30 -32.05 10.27
N ILE A 165 7.52 -31.56 10.54
CA ILE A 165 8.20 -30.55 9.72
C ILE A 165 8.29 -30.95 8.25
N ASN A 166 8.33 -32.26 7.95
CA ASN A 166 8.32 -32.76 6.58
C ASN A 166 7.00 -32.48 5.85
N GLN A 167 5.93 -32.13 6.55
CA GLN A 167 4.62 -31.78 5.97
C GLN A 167 4.42 -30.26 5.82
N GLU A 168 5.35 -29.41 6.29
CA GLU A 168 5.21 -27.95 6.19
C GLU A 168 4.99 -27.49 4.76
N TYR A 169 5.61 -28.14 3.78
CA TYR A 169 5.46 -27.79 2.36
C TYR A 169 4.02 -27.85 1.86
N GLU A 170 3.14 -28.65 2.47
CA GLU A 170 1.73 -28.73 2.10
C GLU A 170 1.01 -27.38 2.24
N LEU A 171 1.51 -26.52 3.14
CA LEU A 171 0.96 -25.16 3.30
C LEU A 171 1.06 -24.31 2.03
N GLU A 172 2.04 -24.57 1.18
CA GLU A 172 2.22 -23.79 -0.05
C GLU A 172 1.25 -24.22 -1.16
N PHE A 173 0.73 -25.44 -1.09
CA PHE A 173 -0.23 -26.00 -2.04
C PHE A 173 -1.70 -25.84 -1.61
N LEU A 174 -1.97 -25.25 -0.45
CA LEU A 174 -3.34 -24.98 -0.03
C LEU A 174 -4.06 -24.03 -0.99
N GLU A 175 -5.34 -24.32 -1.23
CA GLU A 175 -6.21 -23.39 -1.93
C GLU A 175 -6.22 -22.06 -1.19
N ARG A 176 -5.92 -20.98 -1.92
CA ARG A 176 -5.83 -19.63 -1.38
C ARG A 176 -7.17 -18.90 -1.57
N PRO A 177 -7.52 -17.98 -0.65
CA PRO A 177 -8.63 -17.08 -0.89
C PRO A 177 -8.50 -16.38 -2.25
N LYS A 178 -9.60 -16.18 -2.94
CA LYS A 178 -9.60 -15.51 -4.26
C LYS A 178 -9.02 -14.11 -4.11
N ALA A 179 -7.94 -13.82 -4.83
CA ALA A 179 -7.33 -12.51 -4.78
C ALA A 179 -8.30 -11.45 -5.31
N PHE A 180 -8.76 -10.55 -4.45
CA PHE A 180 -9.39 -9.33 -4.90
C PHE A 180 -8.29 -8.42 -5.44
N ASN A 181 -8.27 -8.23 -6.76
CA ASN A 181 -7.31 -7.33 -7.38
C ASN A 181 -7.81 -5.88 -7.24
N SER A 182 -7.65 -5.30 -6.05
CA SER A 182 -7.98 -3.90 -5.80
C SER A 182 -7.28 -2.95 -6.80
N LYS A 183 -6.13 -3.36 -7.33
CA LYS A 183 -5.39 -2.57 -8.32
C LYS A 183 -6.13 -2.45 -9.65
N LEU A 184 -6.84 -3.50 -10.10
CA LEU A 184 -7.69 -3.43 -11.30
C LEU A 184 -8.89 -2.50 -11.09
N TYR A 185 -9.43 -2.47 -9.87
CA TYR A 185 -10.51 -1.56 -9.52
C TYR A 185 -10.07 -0.10 -9.68
N TYR A 186 -8.90 0.25 -9.15
CA TYR A 186 -8.34 1.60 -9.28
C TYR A 186 -7.82 1.94 -10.68
N GLN A 187 -7.51 0.94 -11.51
CA GLN A 187 -7.11 1.15 -12.91
C GLN A 187 -8.30 1.55 -13.82
N GLN A 188 -9.54 1.29 -13.38
CA GLN A 188 -10.74 1.56 -14.17
C GLN A 188 -11.40 2.92 -13.87
N TYR A 189 -10.92 3.64 -12.85
CA TYR A 189 -11.53 4.89 -12.43
C TYR A 189 -10.62 6.08 -12.70
N ALA A 190 -11.23 7.12 -13.26
CA ALA A 190 -10.75 8.50 -13.23
C ALA A 190 -10.51 8.95 -11.78
N ASP A 191 -10.09 10.19 -11.59
CA ASP A 191 -9.93 10.79 -10.26
C ASP A 191 -11.13 10.46 -9.37
N PRO A 192 -10.94 9.86 -8.18
CA PRO A 192 -12.03 9.53 -7.27
C PRO A 192 -12.73 10.76 -6.69
N ILE A 193 -12.15 11.95 -6.86
CA ILE A 193 -12.73 13.22 -6.42
C ILE A 193 -13.12 14.04 -7.66
N ASP A 194 -14.42 14.21 -7.84
CA ASP A 194 -14.96 14.97 -8.97
C ASP A 194 -14.56 16.44 -8.94
N TYR A 195 -14.41 17.04 -10.11
CA TYR A 195 -14.01 18.44 -10.26
C TYR A 195 -14.87 19.44 -9.45
N PRO A 196 -16.20 19.31 -9.37
CA PRO A 196 -17.02 20.18 -8.50
C PRO A 196 -16.64 20.11 -7.03
N ILE A 197 -16.24 18.95 -6.54
CA ILE A 197 -15.80 18.77 -5.15
C ILE A 197 -14.43 19.42 -4.92
N ILE A 198 -13.51 19.27 -5.87
CA ILE A 198 -12.21 19.96 -5.84
C ILE A 198 -12.41 21.47 -5.75
N THR A 199 -13.25 22.03 -6.62
CA THR A 199 -13.58 23.45 -6.64
C THR A 199 -14.20 23.90 -5.31
N MET A 200 -15.12 23.13 -4.77
CA MET A 200 -15.76 23.40 -3.47
C MET A 200 -14.73 23.41 -2.31
N ILE A 201 -13.79 22.46 -2.31
CA ILE A 201 -12.71 22.39 -1.30
C ILE A 201 -11.83 23.65 -1.39
N GLN A 202 -11.39 24.01 -2.59
CA GLN A 202 -10.53 25.18 -2.82
C GLN A 202 -11.24 26.48 -2.41
N GLN A 203 -12.48 26.67 -2.81
CA GLN A 203 -13.29 27.81 -2.41
C GLN A 203 -13.52 27.86 -0.89
N GLY A 204 -13.75 26.70 -0.27
CA GLY A 204 -13.89 26.57 1.17
C GLY A 204 -12.65 27.03 1.92
N PHE A 205 -11.47 26.60 1.49
CA PHE A 205 -10.21 27.03 2.08
C PHE A 205 -9.92 28.51 1.86
N SER A 206 -10.10 29.02 0.64
CA SER A 206 -9.89 30.43 0.35
C SER A 206 -10.80 31.34 1.19
N LYS A 207 -12.09 30.97 1.32
CA LYS A 207 -13.03 31.71 2.17
C LYS A 207 -12.65 31.65 3.65
N LEU A 208 -12.24 30.48 4.13
CA LEU A 208 -11.82 30.31 5.52
C LEU A 208 -10.56 31.12 5.80
N ASN A 209 -9.58 31.05 4.91
CA ASN A 209 -8.34 31.81 5.03
C ASN A 209 -8.60 33.32 5.03
N HIS A 210 -9.43 33.82 4.12
CA HIS A 210 -9.84 35.22 4.10
C HIS A 210 -10.47 35.67 5.44
N ASN A 211 -11.28 34.81 6.07
CA ASN A 211 -11.87 35.10 7.38
C ASN A 211 -10.82 35.12 8.50
N ILE A 212 -9.79 34.28 8.44
CA ILE A 212 -8.69 34.25 9.41
C ILE A 212 -7.87 35.54 9.31
N VAL A 213 -7.42 35.89 8.11
CA VAL A 213 -6.53 37.03 7.87
C VAL A 213 -7.21 38.34 8.22
N ASN A 214 -8.48 38.49 7.87
CA ASN A 214 -9.21 39.74 8.11
C ASN A 214 -9.86 39.83 9.49
N SER A 215 -9.68 38.88 10.38
CA SER A 215 -10.20 38.83 11.76
C SER A 215 -11.74 39.12 11.85
N ASN A 216 -12.47 38.94 10.77
CA ASN A 216 -13.84 39.39 10.64
C ASN A 216 -14.89 38.44 11.23
N LYS A 217 -14.52 37.22 11.60
CA LYS A 217 -15.44 36.23 12.21
C LYS A 217 -14.71 35.35 13.20
N ASP A 218 -15.36 35.12 14.31
CA ASP A 218 -14.92 34.10 15.26
C ASP A 218 -15.15 32.72 14.64
N ILE A 219 -14.05 32.07 14.25
CA ILE A 219 -14.05 30.70 13.71
C ILE A 219 -14.01 29.74 14.87
N ASP A 220 -14.95 28.81 14.91
CA ASP A 220 -14.99 27.83 15.98
C ASP A 220 -13.80 26.86 15.94
N ASN A 221 -13.45 26.32 17.09
CA ASN A 221 -12.31 25.42 17.25
C ASN A 221 -12.41 24.13 16.42
N GLN A 222 -13.62 23.61 16.23
CA GLN A 222 -13.85 22.40 15.45
C GLN A 222 -13.60 22.65 13.98
N THR A 223 -14.07 23.77 13.43
CA THR A 223 -13.82 24.18 12.05
C THR A 223 -12.32 24.32 11.78
N LEU A 224 -11.56 24.99 12.66
CA LEU A 224 -10.10 25.10 12.53
C LEU A 224 -9.43 23.72 12.52
N LEU A 225 -9.78 22.86 13.47
CA LEU A 225 -9.22 21.52 13.57
C LEU A 225 -9.54 20.67 12.32
N TYR A 226 -10.81 20.63 11.91
CA TYR A 226 -11.26 19.78 10.81
C TYR A 226 -10.75 20.28 9.46
N SER A 227 -10.69 21.62 9.27
CA SER A 227 -10.10 22.21 8.07
C SER A 227 -8.59 21.97 7.99
N SER A 228 -7.88 22.02 9.10
CA SER A 228 -6.45 21.69 9.14
C SER A 228 -6.19 20.24 8.75
N ILE A 229 -6.99 19.31 9.25
CA ILE A 229 -6.91 17.88 8.88
C ILE A 229 -7.24 17.67 7.41
N LEU A 230 -8.36 18.22 6.93
CA LEU A 230 -8.78 18.13 5.53
C LEU A 230 -7.73 18.75 4.60
N GLY A 231 -7.19 19.92 4.94
CA GLY A 231 -6.18 20.61 4.13
C GLY A 231 -4.90 19.79 3.97
N LEU A 232 -4.39 19.21 5.06
CA LEU A 232 -3.21 18.34 4.98
C LEU A 232 -3.47 17.11 4.12
N ILE A 233 -4.61 16.45 4.30
CA ILE A 233 -4.95 15.24 3.56
C ILE A 233 -5.16 15.55 2.08
N TYR A 234 -5.85 16.65 1.76
CA TYR A 234 -6.10 17.11 0.39
C TYR A 234 -4.81 17.43 -0.37
N VAL A 235 -3.86 18.12 0.28
CA VAL A 235 -2.62 18.54 -0.38
C VAL A 235 -1.59 17.41 -0.47
N THR A 236 -1.52 16.55 0.54
CA THR A 236 -0.40 15.61 0.68
C THR A 236 -0.78 14.14 0.50
N GLY A 237 -2.07 13.80 0.56
CA GLY A 237 -2.52 12.41 0.54
C GLY A 237 -2.04 11.58 1.73
N LEU A 238 -1.81 12.20 2.89
CA LEU A 238 -1.33 11.55 4.12
C LEU A 238 -2.24 10.41 4.58
N ARG A 239 -1.62 9.39 5.14
CA ARG A 239 -2.34 8.34 5.87
C ARG A 239 -2.65 8.78 7.29
N PRO A 240 -3.73 8.27 7.94
CA PRO A 240 -4.05 8.57 9.35
C PRO A 240 -2.89 8.34 10.30
N VAL A 241 -2.14 7.26 10.09
CA VAL A 241 -0.92 6.93 10.84
C VAL A 241 0.15 8.02 10.76
N GLN A 242 0.29 8.67 9.61
CA GLN A 242 1.26 9.76 9.42
C GLN A 242 0.79 11.02 10.14
N LEU A 243 -0.50 11.35 10.03
CA LEU A 243 -1.10 12.46 10.78
C LEU A 243 -0.94 12.29 12.30
N ALA A 244 -1.17 11.08 12.82
CA ALA A 244 -1.02 10.77 14.24
C ALA A 244 0.41 10.95 14.78
N LYS A 245 1.41 10.92 13.88
CA LYS A 245 2.83 11.07 14.20
C LYS A 245 3.34 12.51 14.08
N LEU A 246 2.55 13.41 13.51
CA LEU A 246 2.94 14.81 13.36
C LEU A 246 2.95 15.56 14.70
N SER A 247 3.93 16.45 14.83
CA SER A 247 4.01 17.43 15.90
C SER A 247 3.94 18.84 15.32
N ALA A 248 3.66 19.83 16.17
CA ALA A 248 3.57 21.22 15.73
C ALA A 248 4.88 21.72 15.08
N GLU A 249 6.04 21.24 15.55
CA GLU A 249 7.35 21.55 14.96
C GLU A 249 7.57 21.02 13.54
N ASP A 250 6.71 20.10 13.05
CA ASP A 250 6.80 19.56 11.69
C ASP A 250 6.30 20.55 10.63
N ILE A 251 5.52 21.56 11.05
CA ILE A 251 5.16 22.69 10.18
C ILE A 251 6.31 23.69 10.20
N LYS A 252 6.93 23.93 9.05
CA LYS A 252 8.07 24.84 8.89
C LYS A 252 7.68 26.06 8.09
N ILE A 253 8.17 27.21 8.54
CA ILE A 253 8.05 28.48 7.86
C ILE A 253 9.45 28.88 7.42
N ASP A 254 9.64 29.10 6.13
CA ASP A 254 10.90 29.59 5.61
C ASP A 254 10.93 31.13 5.69
N THR A 255 11.65 31.63 6.68
CA THR A 255 11.82 33.08 6.93
C THR A 255 13.09 33.64 6.32
N THR A 256 13.88 32.86 5.58
CA THR A 256 15.23 33.24 5.13
C THR A 256 15.23 34.28 3.98
N ARG A 257 14.10 34.56 3.37
CA ARG A 257 13.97 35.59 2.33
C ARG A 257 13.00 36.69 2.76
N THR A 258 13.55 37.72 3.39
CA THR A 258 12.82 38.88 3.92
C THR A 258 12.32 39.87 2.87
N THR A 259 12.58 39.66 1.58
CA THR A 259 12.22 40.61 0.49
C THR A 259 10.95 40.29 -0.25
N ASP A 260 10.41 39.08 -0.12
CA ASP A 260 9.19 38.66 -0.80
C ASP A 260 8.00 38.65 0.19
N GLN A 261 6.90 39.23 -0.19
CA GLN A 261 5.63 39.23 0.58
C GLN A 261 5.02 37.83 0.70
N PHE A 262 5.69 36.79 0.20
CA PHE A 262 5.21 35.42 0.21
C PHE A 262 5.99 34.56 1.21
N HIS A 263 5.29 34.03 2.21
CA HIS A 263 5.83 33.04 3.11
C HIS A 263 5.87 31.67 2.41
N ARG A 264 6.98 30.94 2.60
CA ARG A 264 7.11 29.56 2.11
C ARG A 264 6.87 28.61 3.26
N TYR A 265 5.82 27.84 3.12
CA TYR A 265 5.46 26.83 4.11
C TYR A 265 5.83 25.43 3.63
N SER A 266 6.27 24.58 4.55
CA SER A 266 6.50 23.17 4.31
C SER A 266 6.12 22.33 5.52
N ILE A 267 5.83 21.06 5.28
CA ILE A 267 5.56 20.08 6.32
C ILE A 267 6.56 18.93 6.21
N LEU A 268 7.08 18.49 7.36
CA LEU A 268 7.93 17.32 7.49
C LEU A 268 7.09 16.08 7.81
N ILE A 269 6.89 15.21 6.83
CA ILE A 269 6.00 14.05 6.94
C ILE A 269 6.80 12.80 7.21
N PRO A 270 6.53 12.04 8.31
CA PRO A 270 7.16 10.76 8.56
C PRO A 270 6.69 9.70 7.56
N TYR A 271 7.56 8.77 7.16
CA TYR A 271 7.14 7.62 6.38
C TYR A 271 6.16 6.74 7.16
N ALA A 272 5.13 6.22 6.51
CA ALA A 272 4.15 5.35 7.14
C ALA A 272 4.73 3.99 7.55
N LYS A 273 5.65 3.44 6.73
CA LYS A 273 6.31 2.15 6.95
C LYS A 273 7.80 2.32 6.74
N GLN A 274 8.55 2.44 7.82
CA GLN A 274 10.02 2.49 7.77
C GLN A 274 10.58 1.12 8.12
N ALA A 275 11.48 0.61 7.27
CA ALA A 275 12.21 -0.62 7.53
C ALA A 275 13.45 -0.39 8.42
N ARG A 276 13.89 0.86 8.58
CA ARG A 276 15.10 1.27 9.31
C ARG A 276 14.75 2.05 10.59
N TYR A 277 15.67 2.05 11.54
CA TYR A 277 15.56 2.78 12.82
C TYR A 277 15.64 4.32 12.67
N VAL A 278 15.92 4.82 11.48
CA VAL A 278 16.04 6.26 11.23
C VAL A 278 14.66 6.82 10.91
N HIS A 279 14.24 7.81 11.71
CA HIS A 279 12.99 8.54 11.49
C HIS A 279 13.17 9.57 10.35
N GLU A 280 13.22 9.07 9.11
CA GLU A 280 13.26 9.94 7.94
C GLU A 280 11.91 10.61 7.74
N LYS A 281 11.94 11.91 7.48
CA LYS A 281 10.77 12.72 7.15
C LYS A 281 10.94 13.32 5.76
N ILE A 282 9.84 13.39 5.02
CA ILE A 282 9.77 13.99 3.70
C ILE A 282 9.31 15.44 3.87
N ALA A 283 10.03 16.39 3.25
CA ALA A 283 9.60 17.77 3.20
C ALA A 283 8.67 17.99 2.01
N ILE A 284 7.43 18.39 2.26
CA ILE A 284 6.44 18.74 1.23
C ILE A 284 6.05 20.20 1.40
N LYS A 285 6.01 20.96 0.29
CA LYS A 285 5.52 22.34 0.29
C LYS A 285 4.02 22.37 0.54
N LEU A 286 3.57 23.32 1.36
CA LEU A 286 2.17 23.58 1.62
C LEU A 286 1.72 24.86 0.89
N PRO A 287 0.52 24.86 0.29
CA PRO A 287 -0.13 26.09 -0.13
C PRO A 287 -0.32 27.04 1.06
N GLU A 288 -0.16 28.33 0.82
CA GLU A 288 -0.23 29.37 1.86
C GLU A 288 -1.56 29.32 2.61
N GLU A 289 -2.67 29.21 1.90
CA GLU A 289 -4.02 29.15 2.48
C GLU A 289 -4.19 28.00 3.49
N VAL A 290 -3.69 26.81 3.15
CA VAL A 290 -3.75 25.65 4.05
C VAL A 290 -2.80 25.85 5.23
N ALA A 291 -1.62 26.38 4.98
CA ALA A 291 -0.61 26.60 6.02
C ALA A 291 -1.07 27.62 7.06
N GLU A 292 -1.71 28.70 6.64
CA GLU A 292 -2.25 29.75 7.53
C GLU A 292 -3.40 29.22 8.41
N ILE A 293 -4.28 28.39 7.84
CA ILE A 293 -5.31 27.70 8.63
C ILE A 293 -4.68 26.84 9.74
N ILE A 294 -3.62 26.09 9.39
CA ILE A 294 -2.90 25.26 10.37
C ILE A 294 -2.19 26.13 11.41
N GLN A 295 -1.59 27.25 11.02
CA GLN A 295 -0.96 28.17 11.94
C GLN A 295 -1.98 28.79 12.91
N ALA A 296 -3.15 29.20 12.40
CA ALA A 296 -4.25 29.68 13.23
C ALA A 296 -4.72 28.61 14.23
N TYR A 297 -4.76 27.34 13.80
CA TYR A 297 -5.06 26.22 14.69
C TYR A 297 -3.98 26.06 15.79
N ILE A 298 -2.69 26.03 15.43
CA ILE A 298 -1.58 25.89 16.37
C ILE A 298 -1.62 27.03 17.43
N GLN A 299 -1.84 28.26 16.98
CA GLN A 299 -1.92 29.43 17.87
C GLN A 299 -3.16 29.37 18.79
N ARG A 300 -4.33 29.02 18.25
CA ARG A 300 -5.59 28.92 19.01
C ARG A 300 -5.50 27.89 20.13
N PHE A 301 -4.89 26.75 19.85
CA PHE A 301 -4.73 25.66 20.82
C PHE A 301 -3.43 25.77 21.63
N LYS A 302 -2.61 26.81 21.41
CA LYS A 302 -1.34 27.07 22.13
C LYS A 302 -0.42 25.86 22.14
N LEU A 303 -0.30 25.17 21.01
CA LEU A 303 0.53 23.96 20.91
C LEU A 303 2.01 24.32 21.04
N ASN A 304 2.73 23.57 21.90
CA ASN A 304 4.17 23.64 21.94
C ASN A 304 4.79 22.88 20.76
N PRO A 305 6.03 23.18 20.34
CA PRO A 305 6.66 22.52 19.19
C PRO A 305 6.64 20.99 19.23
N LYS A 306 6.79 20.40 20.41
CA LYS A 306 6.84 18.95 20.61
C LYS A 306 5.48 18.29 20.86
N ASP A 307 4.42 19.06 20.97
CA ASP A 307 3.08 18.53 21.17
C ASP A 307 2.59 17.85 19.87
N LYS A 308 1.66 16.89 20.02
CA LYS A 308 0.96 16.36 18.85
C LYS A 308 0.28 17.49 18.10
N LEU A 309 0.41 17.46 16.77
CA LEU A 309 -0.31 18.43 15.94
C LEU A 309 -1.83 18.29 16.11
N PHE A 310 -2.32 17.04 16.20
CA PHE A 310 -3.75 16.76 16.39
C PHE A 310 -3.97 15.75 17.53
N GLU A 311 -4.86 16.08 18.45
CA GLU A 311 -5.37 15.14 19.45
C GLU A 311 -6.55 14.34 18.85
N MET A 312 -6.30 13.11 18.42
CA MET A 312 -7.27 12.29 17.68
C MET A 312 -7.88 11.15 18.49
N GLY A 313 -7.52 11.02 19.76
CA GLY A 313 -8.01 9.96 20.64
C GLY A 313 -7.45 8.57 20.29
N ALA A 314 -8.22 7.53 20.61
CA ALA A 314 -7.80 6.14 20.52
C ALA A 314 -7.84 5.57 19.09
N TYR A 315 -8.65 6.18 18.21
CA TYR A 315 -8.91 5.69 16.82
C TYR A 315 -8.71 6.82 15.83
N SER A 316 -7.46 7.08 15.49
CA SER A 316 -7.07 8.21 14.64
C SER A 316 -7.71 8.16 13.25
N ALA A 317 -7.82 6.97 12.64
CA ALA A 317 -8.43 6.83 11.32
C ALA A 317 -9.92 7.20 11.34
N HIS A 318 -10.67 6.74 12.34
CA HIS A 318 -12.10 7.06 12.47
C HIS A 318 -12.32 8.56 12.74
N PHE A 319 -11.51 9.14 13.63
CA PHE A 319 -11.57 10.56 13.93
C PHE A 319 -11.33 11.42 12.69
N CYS A 320 -10.29 11.11 11.94
CA CYS A 320 -9.97 11.83 10.71
C CYS A 320 -11.06 11.68 9.63
N LEU A 321 -11.64 10.47 9.45
CA LEU A 321 -12.77 10.27 8.52
C LEU A 321 -13.96 11.13 8.90
N LYS A 322 -14.26 11.23 10.20
CA LYS A 322 -15.31 12.13 10.70
C LYS A 322 -14.97 13.58 10.37
N ALA A 323 -13.74 14.03 10.66
CA ALA A 323 -13.29 15.39 10.42
C ALA A 323 -13.40 15.78 8.94
N ILE A 324 -12.86 14.96 8.03
CA ILE A 324 -12.91 15.15 6.58
C ILE A 324 -14.37 15.31 6.12
N ASN A 325 -15.19 14.33 6.42
CA ASN A 325 -16.56 14.32 5.89
C ASN A 325 -17.44 15.40 6.51
N THR A 326 -17.19 15.78 7.77
CA THR A 326 -17.90 16.91 8.37
C THR A 326 -17.51 18.22 7.68
N GLN A 327 -16.21 18.46 7.51
CA GLN A 327 -15.74 19.70 6.87
C GLN A 327 -16.16 19.81 5.41
N LEU A 328 -16.16 18.72 4.65
CA LEU A 328 -16.69 18.70 3.29
C LEU A 328 -18.19 19.04 3.24
N PHE A 329 -18.96 18.54 4.21
CA PHE A 329 -20.37 18.87 4.31
C PHE A 329 -20.58 20.36 4.63
N ASP A 330 -19.76 20.93 5.50
CA ASP A 330 -19.83 22.37 5.86
C ASP A 330 -19.42 23.28 4.69
N PHE A 331 -18.48 22.84 3.85
CA PHE A 331 -18.10 23.55 2.63
C PHE A 331 -19.14 23.41 1.51
N SER A 332 -20.06 22.43 1.61
CA SER A 332 -21.06 22.17 0.57
C SER A 332 -22.08 23.31 0.46
N PRO A 333 -22.66 23.54 -0.74
CA PRO A 333 -23.73 24.52 -0.94
C PRO A 333 -24.93 24.26 -0.02
N GLU A 334 -25.59 25.31 0.42
CA GLU A 334 -26.73 25.23 1.33
C GLU A 334 -27.87 24.36 0.79
N ILE A 335 -28.10 24.39 -0.51
CA ILE A 335 -29.12 23.58 -1.20
C ILE A 335 -28.80 22.08 -1.00
N TYR A 336 -27.57 21.68 -1.22
CA TYR A 336 -27.12 20.29 -1.01
C TYR A 336 -27.27 19.87 0.46
N ARG A 337 -26.85 20.74 1.39
CA ARG A 337 -26.99 20.45 2.84
C ARG A 337 -28.44 20.26 3.25
N LYS A 338 -29.34 21.10 2.75
CA LYS A 338 -30.78 20.96 3.01
C LYS A 338 -31.35 19.67 2.45
N ALA A 339 -31.00 19.31 1.22
CA ALA A 339 -31.46 18.07 0.59
C ALA A 339 -30.94 16.80 1.30
N VAL A 340 -29.72 16.84 1.85
CA VAL A 340 -29.18 15.74 2.68
C VAL A 340 -29.88 15.67 4.02
N LEU A 341 -30.16 16.81 4.67
CA LEU A 341 -30.84 16.86 5.98
C LEU A 341 -32.32 16.47 5.89
N SER A 342 -32.98 16.76 4.75
CA SER A 342 -34.36 16.32 4.48
C SER A 342 -34.45 14.84 4.08
N GLY A 343 -33.32 14.19 3.82
CA GLY A 343 -33.29 12.77 3.38
C GLY A 343 -33.56 12.57 1.89
N GLU A 344 -33.66 13.64 1.08
CA GLU A 344 -33.84 13.54 -0.37
C GLU A 344 -32.61 12.98 -1.08
N ILE A 345 -31.42 13.28 -0.56
CA ILE A 345 -30.13 12.86 -1.13
C ILE A 345 -29.30 12.16 -0.06
N ILE A 346 -28.67 11.05 -0.43
CA ILE A 346 -27.72 10.37 0.45
C ILE A 346 -26.42 11.16 0.48
N ARG A 347 -25.93 11.50 1.66
CA ARG A 347 -24.65 12.19 1.85
C ARG A 347 -23.51 11.37 1.28
N GLN A 348 -22.77 11.93 0.34
CA GLN A 348 -21.55 11.35 -0.18
C GLN A 348 -20.44 11.41 0.89
N LYS A 349 -19.68 10.33 1.03
CA LYS A 349 -18.56 10.22 1.97
C LYS A 349 -17.29 9.87 1.23
N TYR A 350 -16.20 10.50 1.63
CA TYR A 350 -14.88 10.28 1.08
C TYR A 350 -13.97 9.61 2.09
N SER A 351 -13.08 8.75 1.59
CA SER A 351 -12.08 8.05 2.37
C SER A 351 -10.68 8.67 2.20
N PHE A 352 -9.74 8.27 3.03
CA PHE A 352 -8.33 8.65 2.84
C PHE A 352 -7.75 8.16 1.52
N SER A 353 -8.20 6.98 1.08
CA SER A 353 -7.77 6.42 -0.20
C SER A 353 -8.14 7.33 -1.35
N ASP A 354 -9.33 7.94 -1.32
CA ASP A 354 -9.81 8.82 -2.39
C ASP A 354 -8.91 10.05 -2.51
N PHE A 355 -8.61 10.72 -1.40
CA PHE A 355 -7.69 11.86 -1.40
C PHE A 355 -6.27 11.48 -1.81
N ARG A 356 -5.79 10.34 -1.35
CA ARG A 356 -4.47 9.86 -1.70
C ARG A 356 -4.36 9.50 -3.18
N HIS A 357 -5.41 8.88 -3.74
CA HIS A 357 -5.50 8.61 -5.16
C HIS A 357 -5.60 9.90 -5.96
N HIS A 358 -6.39 10.87 -5.49
CA HIS A 358 -6.46 12.21 -6.08
C HIS A 358 -5.08 12.88 -6.16
N VAL A 359 -4.32 12.90 -5.07
CA VAL A 359 -2.96 13.48 -5.06
C VAL A 359 -2.04 12.72 -6.01
N GLY A 360 -2.05 11.38 -5.97
CA GLY A 360 -1.25 10.56 -6.88
C GLY A 360 -1.62 10.77 -8.35
N TYR A 361 -2.92 10.87 -8.63
CA TYR A 361 -3.45 11.16 -9.96
C TYR A 361 -3.05 12.57 -10.42
N SER A 362 -3.21 13.58 -9.57
CA SER A 362 -2.86 14.99 -9.88
C SER A 362 -1.37 15.14 -10.17
N LEU A 363 -0.50 14.47 -9.40
CA LEU A 363 0.94 14.43 -9.66
C LEU A 363 1.25 13.76 -11.00
N ALA A 364 0.59 12.64 -11.30
CA ALA A 364 0.76 11.96 -12.57
C ALA A 364 0.29 12.82 -13.75
N MET A 365 -0.84 13.55 -13.60
CA MET A 365 -1.33 14.51 -14.59
C MET A 365 -0.38 15.70 -14.78
N ALA A 366 0.26 16.15 -13.69
CA ALA A 366 1.28 17.21 -13.76
C ALA A 366 2.60 16.75 -14.39
N GLY A 367 2.73 15.45 -14.75
CA GLY A 367 3.91 14.91 -15.41
C GLY A 367 4.99 14.39 -14.45
N SER A 368 4.71 14.27 -13.14
CA SER A 368 5.68 13.73 -12.17
C SER A 368 6.07 12.29 -12.50
N SER A 369 7.34 11.98 -12.24
CA SER A 369 7.88 10.61 -12.38
C SER A 369 7.31 9.67 -11.32
N ALA A 370 7.44 8.36 -11.54
CA ALA A 370 7.02 7.37 -10.55
C ALA A 370 7.81 7.50 -9.24
N GLU A 371 9.07 7.90 -9.31
CA GLU A 371 9.97 8.16 -8.19
C GLU A 371 9.48 9.35 -7.37
N GLU A 372 9.12 10.46 -8.03
CA GLU A 372 8.58 11.65 -7.37
C GLU A 372 7.23 11.36 -6.70
N ILE A 373 6.33 10.65 -7.38
CA ILE A 373 5.04 10.24 -6.81
C ILE A 373 5.26 9.31 -5.60
N ALA A 374 6.20 8.34 -5.71
CA ALA A 374 6.55 7.46 -4.61
C ALA A 374 7.12 8.24 -3.42
N TYR A 375 8.00 9.21 -3.69
CA TYR A 375 8.59 10.08 -2.67
C TYR A 375 7.51 10.89 -1.95
N ILE A 376 6.69 11.65 -2.67
CA ILE A 376 5.66 12.54 -2.10
C ILE A 376 4.63 11.74 -1.30
N LEU A 377 4.18 10.61 -1.84
CA LEU A 377 3.21 9.75 -1.16
C LEU A 377 3.85 8.87 -0.06
N GLY A 378 5.17 8.86 0.10
CA GLY A 378 5.86 8.01 1.07
C GLY A 378 5.66 6.52 0.79
N HIS A 379 5.79 6.09 -0.46
CA HIS A 379 5.78 4.69 -0.85
C HIS A 379 7.17 4.07 -0.63
N SER A 380 7.21 2.86 -0.08
CA SER A 380 8.45 2.09 0.06
C SER A 380 8.91 1.46 -1.27
N SER A 381 8.07 1.50 -2.31
CA SER A 381 8.33 0.92 -3.63
C SER A 381 7.70 1.77 -4.72
N VAL A 382 8.46 1.96 -5.78
CA VAL A 382 8.04 2.67 -7.00
C VAL A 382 6.90 1.93 -7.74
N VAL A 383 6.76 0.61 -7.52
CA VAL A 383 5.73 -0.21 -8.16
C VAL A 383 4.31 0.34 -7.89
N THR A 384 4.04 0.77 -6.66
CA THR A 384 2.72 1.36 -6.33
C THR A 384 2.52 2.70 -7.02
N ALA A 385 3.57 3.51 -7.15
CA ALA A 385 3.50 4.80 -7.82
C ALA A 385 3.28 4.65 -9.35
N ARG A 386 3.88 3.65 -9.97
CA ARG A 386 3.64 3.32 -11.38
C ARG A 386 2.16 3.06 -11.69
N HIS A 387 1.40 2.54 -10.74
CA HIS A 387 -0.04 2.33 -10.96
C HIS A 387 -0.80 3.64 -11.19
N TYR A 388 -0.39 4.74 -10.57
CA TYR A 388 -1.01 6.05 -10.85
C TYR A 388 -0.71 6.53 -12.29
N ILE A 389 0.46 6.21 -12.82
CA ILE A 389 0.84 6.55 -14.19
C ILE A 389 0.11 5.69 -15.21
N PHE A 390 -0.09 4.40 -14.91
CA PHE A 390 -0.76 3.45 -15.80
C PHE A 390 -2.28 3.38 -15.61
N SER A 391 -2.83 4.01 -14.56
CA SER A 391 -4.21 3.80 -14.13
C SER A 391 -5.26 4.46 -14.99
N THR A 392 -4.90 5.33 -15.95
CA THR A 392 -5.88 5.98 -16.82
C THR A 392 -5.51 5.80 -18.29
N PRO A 393 -6.33 5.07 -19.07
CA PRO A 393 -6.21 5.02 -20.54
C PRO A 393 -6.23 6.41 -21.16
N GLU A 394 -7.00 7.35 -20.60
CA GLU A 394 -7.09 8.75 -21.01
C GLU A 394 -5.78 9.48 -20.78
N LEU A 395 -5.11 9.27 -19.65
CA LEU A 395 -3.79 9.83 -19.38
C LEU A 395 -2.74 9.29 -20.35
N ALA A 396 -2.78 8.00 -20.65
CA ALA A 396 -1.92 7.41 -21.66
C ALA A 396 -2.22 8.00 -23.04
N GLN A 397 -3.49 8.22 -23.38
CA GLN A 397 -3.91 8.79 -24.67
C GLN A 397 -3.61 10.29 -24.77
N ILE A 398 -3.89 11.09 -23.73
CA ILE A 398 -3.55 12.53 -23.69
C ILE A 398 -2.03 12.71 -23.72
N ARG A 399 -1.29 11.88 -22.99
CA ARG A 399 0.18 11.87 -23.05
C ARG A 399 0.69 11.45 -24.40
N ALA A 400 0.19 10.37 -24.99
CA ALA A 400 0.55 9.94 -26.32
C ALA A 400 0.28 11.03 -27.36
N GLN A 401 -0.86 11.74 -27.28
CA GLN A 401 -1.19 12.85 -28.16
C GLN A 401 -0.33 14.10 -27.91
N ALA A 402 -0.10 14.47 -26.65
CA ALA A 402 0.79 15.59 -26.29
C ALA A 402 2.25 15.28 -26.64
N LEU A 403 2.65 14.03 -26.45
CA LEU A 403 3.97 13.50 -26.72
C LEU A 403 4.21 13.28 -28.22
N GLY A 404 3.16 12.90 -28.95
CA GLY A 404 3.19 12.77 -30.40
C GLY A 404 3.58 14.06 -31.13
N LYS A 405 3.44 15.21 -30.50
CA LYS A 405 3.76 16.54 -31.06
C LYS A 405 5.16 17.08 -30.68
N ASN A 406 5.85 16.49 -29.69
CA ASN A 406 7.16 16.99 -29.22
C ASN A 406 8.27 15.97 -29.44
N SER A 407 9.18 16.26 -30.38
CA SER A 407 10.30 15.38 -30.74
C SER A 407 11.27 15.09 -29.57
N LEU A 408 11.52 16.09 -28.72
CA LEU A 408 12.40 15.92 -27.54
C LEU A 408 11.78 14.98 -26.50
N TYR A 409 10.47 15.04 -26.33
CA TYR A 409 9.74 14.22 -25.38
C TYR A 409 9.54 12.80 -25.91
N LYS A 410 9.36 12.60 -27.23
CA LYS A 410 9.45 11.28 -27.88
C LYS A 410 10.80 10.62 -27.59
N GLN A 411 11.90 11.37 -27.66
CA GLN A 411 13.23 10.88 -27.33
C GLN A 411 13.40 10.58 -25.83
N MET A 412 12.88 11.42 -24.93
CA MET A 412 12.94 11.18 -23.47
C MET A 412 12.18 9.94 -23.05
N ILE A 413 10.97 9.71 -23.55
CA ILE A 413 10.19 8.47 -23.24
C ILE A 413 10.85 7.26 -23.86
N ALA A 414 11.38 7.39 -25.07
CA ALA A 414 12.17 6.34 -25.66
C ALA A 414 13.37 5.94 -24.79
N MET A 415 14.02 6.92 -24.15
CA MET A 415 15.11 6.67 -23.21
C MET A 415 14.68 6.13 -21.85
N LEU A 416 13.42 6.33 -21.41
CA LEU A 416 12.91 5.83 -20.14
C LEU A 416 12.50 4.35 -20.18
N LEU A 417 12.16 3.81 -21.34
CA LEU A 417 11.75 2.42 -21.50
C LEU A 417 12.93 1.49 -21.75
N THR A 418 13.82 1.90 -22.65
CA THR A 418 15.11 1.27 -22.95
C THR A 418 16.07 2.38 -23.37
N GLY A 419 17.32 2.10 -23.54
CA GLY A 419 18.29 3.06 -24.07
C GLY A 419 17.88 3.60 -25.47
N ARG A 420 18.63 4.55 -25.98
CA ARG A 420 18.42 5.20 -27.29
C ARG A 420 18.43 4.16 -28.41
N LEU A 421 17.49 4.30 -29.36
CA LEU A 421 17.52 3.54 -30.62
C LEU A 421 18.76 3.97 -31.42
N VAL A 422 19.52 3.01 -31.94
CA VAL A 422 20.75 3.23 -32.69
C VAL A 422 20.81 2.31 -33.90
N TYR A 423 21.55 2.69 -34.95
CA TYR A 423 21.84 1.77 -36.03
C TYR A 423 23.00 0.84 -35.65
N LYS A 424 22.92 -0.41 -36.08
CA LYS A 424 23.98 -1.40 -35.81
C LYS A 424 25.37 -0.94 -36.25
N LYS A 425 25.45 -0.20 -37.34
CA LYS A 425 26.70 0.36 -37.88
C LYS A 425 27.34 1.42 -36.99
N ASP A 426 26.53 2.13 -36.20
CA ASP A 426 26.98 3.25 -35.36
C ASP A 426 27.33 2.80 -33.92
N TRP A 427 27.15 1.52 -33.62
CA TRP A 427 27.41 0.95 -32.30
C TRP A 427 28.76 0.22 -32.25
N LEU A 428 29.71 0.77 -31.52
CA LEU A 428 31.08 0.24 -31.41
C LEU A 428 31.33 -0.55 -30.12
N GLN A 429 30.36 -0.55 -29.18
CA GLN A 429 30.52 -1.19 -27.87
C GLN A 429 29.95 -2.61 -27.86
N LYS A 430 29.78 -3.19 -26.65
CA LYS A 430 29.25 -4.52 -26.38
C LYS A 430 27.87 -4.72 -27.03
N LYS A 431 27.76 -5.77 -27.85
CA LYS A 431 26.48 -6.19 -28.44
C LYS A 431 25.82 -7.28 -27.59
N VAL A 432 24.50 -7.27 -27.56
CA VAL A 432 23.70 -8.27 -26.84
C VAL A 432 23.62 -9.55 -27.63
N LEU A 433 23.95 -10.67 -26.97
CA LEU A 433 23.84 -12.03 -27.46
C LEU A 433 23.19 -12.89 -26.38
N GLY A 434 22.21 -13.71 -26.72
CA GLY A 434 21.58 -14.64 -25.80
C GLY A 434 20.59 -15.55 -26.48
N ASN A 435 19.95 -16.42 -25.71
CA ASN A 435 18.98 -17.38 -26.22
C ASN A 435 17.60 -17.21 -25.58
N ILE A 436 16.58 -17.51 -26.35
CA ILE A 436 15.20 -17.69 -25.90
C ILE A 436 14.76 -19.07 -26.38
N GLY A 437 14.48 -19.98 -25.45
CA GLY A 437 14.29 -21.39 -25.77
C GLY A 437 15.52 -21.98 -26.47
N SER A 438 15.30 -22.60 -27.63
CA SER A 438 16.36 -23.17 -28.46
C SER A 438 16.96 -22.20 -29.50
N LYS A 439 16.42 -20.97 -29.61
CA LYS A 439 16.85 -19.99 -30.62
C LYS A 439 17.85 -19.00 -30.07
N ILE A 440 18.92 -18.76 -30.82
CA ILE A 440 19.95 -17.77 -30.49
C ILE A 440 19.57 -16.44 -31.15
N HIS A 441 19.63 -15.35 -30.36
CA HIS A 441 19.39 -13.98 -30.80
C HIS A 441 20.69 -13.17 -30.64
N TYR A 442 21.09 -12.55 -31.71
CA TYR A 442 22.28 -11.72 -31.79
C TYR A 442 21.98 -10.47 -32.62
N ASP A 443 22.80 -9.46 -32.48
CA ASP A 443 22.68 -8.21 -33.22
C ASP A 443 21.31 -7.51 -33.06
N ILE A 444 20.63 -7.71 -31.92
CA ILE A 444 19.33 -7.08 -31.62
C ILE A 444 19.50 -5.69 -30.98
N GLY A 445 20.68 -5.42 -30.44
CA GLY A 445 21.01 -4.16 -29.78
C GLY A 445 22.34 -4.20 -29.08
N GLY A 446 22.76 -3.05 -28.56
CA GLY A 446 23.95 -2.85 -27.77
C GLY A 446 23.65 -2.70 -26.28
N CYS A 447 24.67 -2.84 -25.45
CA CYS A 447 24.57 -2.63 -24.00
C CYS A 447 25.65 -1.64 -23.55
N SER A 448 25.21 -0.55 -22.87
CA SER A 448 26.11 0.47 -22.30
C SER A 448 26.50 0.19 -20.85
N TYR A 449 26.10 -0.94 -20.27
CA TYR A 449 26.51 -1.33 -18.94
C TYR A 449 27.96 -1.84 -18.94
N GLU A 450 28.83 -1.21 -18.19
CA GLU A 450 30.27 -1.46 -18.22
C GLU A 450 30.65 -2.75 -17.52
N ASP A 451 29.99 -3.08 -16.41
CA ASP A 451 30.28 -4.25 -15.61
C ASP A 451 29.69 -5.54 -16.18
N LYS A 452 29.92 -6.66 -15.47
CA LYS A 452 29.36 -7.96 -15.79
C LYS A 452 27.86 -7.97 -15.44
N CYS A 453 27.02 -8.06 -16.46
CA CYS A 453 25.57 -8.19 -16.26
C CYS A 453 25.23 -9.55 -15.60
N LEU A 454 24.43 -9.50 -14.53
CA LEU A 454 23.96 -10.68 -13.80
C LEU A 454 22.61 -11.19 -14.33
N PHE A 455 21.96 -10.46 -15.23
CA PHE A 455 20.67 -10.81 -15.81
C PHE A 455 20.83 -11.68 -17.05
N GLN A 456 19.75 -12.40 -17.37
CA GLN A 456 19.71 -13.23 -18.55
C GLN A 456 19.65 -12.36 -19.81
N PRO A 457 20.65 -12.43 -20.70
CA PRO A 457 20.67 -11.62 -21.91
C PRO A 457 19.42 -11.86 -22.77
N VAL A 458 19.07 -10.87 -23.60
CA VAL A 458 17.92 -10.79 -24.45
C VAL A 458 16.61 -10.62 -23.66
N ARG A 459 16.22 -11.53 -22.78
CA ARG A 459 14.94 -11.47 -22.04
C ARG A 459 14.83 -10.21 -21.19
N ASN A 460 15.85 -9.94 -20.35
CA ASN A 460 15.85 -8.77 -19.48
C ASN A 460 16.35 -7.49 -20.17
N CYS A 461 16.88 -7.59 -21.39
CA CYS A 461 17.39 -6.42 -22.09
C CYS A 461 16.28 -5.48 -22.54
N TYR A 462 15.15 -6.00 -23.01
CA TYR A 462 14.06 -5.18 -23.54
C TYR A 462 13.40 -4.27 -22.51
N GLY A 463 13.50 -4.59 -21.22
CA GLY A 463 13.11 -3.72 -20.10
C GLY A 463 14.28 -3.01 -19.40
N CYS A 464 15.49 -3.01 -19.98
CA CYS A 464 16.70 -2.48 -19.36
C CYS A 464 17.10 -1.12 -19.95
N MET A 465 17.37 -0.12 -19.10
CA MET A 465 17.78 1.22 -19.50
C MET A 465 19.15 1.27 -20.20
N TYR A 466 19.99 0.26 -19.99
CA TYR A 466 21.31 0.14 -20.62
C TYR A 466 21.27 -0.56 -21.99
N PHE A 467 20.10 -1.06 -22.40
CA PHE A 467 19.92 -1.72 -23.68
C PHE A 467 19.56 -0.69 -24.75
N HIS A 468 20.34 -0.64 -25.82
CA HIS A 468 20.14 0.22 -26.99
C HIS A 468 19.69 -0.64 -28.16
N PRO A 469 18.38 -0.73 -28.45
CA PRO A 469 17.87 -1.54 -29.56
C PRO A 469 18.40 -1.03 -30.90
N PHE A 470 18.72 -1.95 -31.82
CA PHE A 470 19.12 -1.59 -33.18
C PHE A 470 17.88 -1.42 -34.06
N ILE A 471 17.77 -0.26 -34.73
CA ILE A 471 16.65 0.09 -35.63
C ILE A 471 16.52 -0.90 -36.80
N ASP A 472 17.67 -1.38 -37.25
CA ASP A 472 17.82 -2.29 -38.37
C ASP A 472 17.82 -3.78 -37.97
N ALA A 473 17.55 -4.09 -36.71
CA ALA A 473 17.46 -5.46 -36.23
C ALA A 473 16.06 -6.07 -36.47
N ASN A 474 16.01 -7.40 -36.51
CA ASN A 474 14.75 -8.15 -36.59
C ASN A 474 14.21 -8.48 -35.18
N HIS A 475 13.51 -7.53 -34.57
CA HIS A 475 12.89 -7.73 -33.27
C HIS A 475 11.66 -8.65 -33.33
N ASN A 476 11.01 -8.80 -34.48
CA ASN A 476 9.88 -9.74 -34.66
C ASN A 476 10.32 -11.19 -34.42
N HIS A 477 11.52 -11.57 -34.82
CA HIS A 477 12.04 -12.92 -34.56
C HIS A 477 12.22 -13.19 -33.05
N VAL A 478 12.55 -12.15 -32.26
CA VAL A 478 12.60 -12.25 -30.80
C VAL A 478 11.21 -12.38 -30.20
N LEU A 479 10.25 -11.61 -30.72
CA LEU A 479 8.84 -11.65 -30.31
C LEU A 479 8.22 -13.05 -30.53
N GLU A 480 8.43 -13.62 -31.72
CA GLU A 480 7.97 -14.99 -32.04
C GLU A 480 8.54 -16.03 -31.06
N SER A 481 9.80 -15.89 -30.68
CA SER A 481 10.44 -16.82 -29.77
C SER A 481 9.86 -16.75 -28.36
N ILE A 482 9.59 -15.54 -27.83
CA ILE A 482 8.90 -15.34 -26.54
C ILE A 482 7.46 -15.86 -26.60
N GLN A 483 6.73 -15.63 -27.71
CA GLN A 483 5.37 -16.13 -27.88
C GLN A 483 5.32 -17.67 -27.90
N SER A 484 6.29 -18.32 -28.59
CA SER A 484 6.41 -19.77 -28.57
C SER A 484 6.64 -20.29 -27.16
N GLU A 485 7.54 -19.66 -26.40
CA GLU A 485 7.85 -20.06 -25.01
C GLU A 485 6.66 -19.86 -24.07
N ILE A 486 5.89 -18.76 -24.23
CA ILE A 486 4.64 -18.55 -23.48
C ILE A 486 3.64 -19.68 -23.76
N ASN A 487 3.46 -20.03 -25.03
CA ASN A 487 2.55 -21.10 -25.44
C ASN A 487 2.98 -22.47 -24.87
N ASP A 488 4.27 -22.75 -24.85
CA ASP A 488 4.80 -23.99 -24.29
C ASP A 488 4.63 -24.05 -22.76
N LEU A 489 4.83 -22.91 -22.07
CA LEU A 489 4.56 -22.79 -20.64
C LEU A 489 3.07 -22.95 -20.31
N ILE A 490 2.17 -22.42 -21.14
CA ILE A 490 0.72 -22.60 -20.98
C ILE A 490 0.38 -24.09 -21.10
N LYS A 491 0.84 -24.76 -22.16
CA LYS A 491 0.60 -26.19 -22.37
C LYS A 491 1.13 -27.04 -21.20
N LEU A 492 2.33 -26.71 -20.72
CA LEU A 492 2.93 -27.39 -19.57
C LEU A 492 2.10 -27.16 -18.30
N SER A 493 1.68 -25.93 -18.06
CA SER A 493 0.88 -25.55 -16.90
C SER A 493 -0.50 -26.21 -16.90
N ASP A 494 -1.15 -26.30 -18.06
CA ASP A 494 -2.43 -26.99 -18.24
C ASP A 494 -2.27 -28.51 -18.01
N GLY A 495 -1.18 -29.10 -18.49
CA GLY A 495 -0.88 -30.53 -18.28
C GLY A 495 -0.63 -30.91 -16.81
N ILE A 496 -0.19 -29.97 -15.98
CA ILE A 496 0.08 -30.16 -14.54
C ILE A 496 -1.09 -29.67 -13.67
N GLY A 497 -2.13 -29.04 -14.27
CA GLY A 497 -3.28 -28.47 -13.55
C GLY A 497 -2.96 -27.18 -12.77
N VAL A 498 -1.85 -26.50 -13.09
CA VAL A 498 -1.43 -25.24 -12.47
C VAL A 498 -1.85 -24.07 -13.34
N SER A 499 -3.06 -23.54 -13.14
CA SER A 499 -3.63 -22.43 -13.94
C SER A 499 -2.91 -21.08 -13.80
N ARG A 500 -1.90 -20.94 -12.95
CA ARG A 500 -1.19 -19.67 -12.68
C ARG A 500 0.31 -19.88 -12.51
N ASN A 501 1.00 -20.12 -13.62
CA ASN A 501 2.46 -20.14 -13.60
C ASN A 501 3.01 -18.70 -13.58
N PRO A 502 3.78 -18.29 -12.54
CA PRO A 502 4.36 -16.94 -12.45
C PRO A 502 5.26 -16.58 -13.64
N LEU A 503 5.91 -17.57 -14.27
CA LEU A 503 6.78 -17.37 -15.41
C LEU A 503 6.02 -16.85 -16.64
N ILE A 504 4.75 -17.25 -16.81
CA ILE A 504 3.92 -16.73 -17.92
C ILE A 504 3.80 -15.21 -17.82
N ARG A 505 3.55 -14.66 -16.62
CA ARG A 505 3.47 -13.20 -16.42
C ARG A 505 4.78 -12.48 -16.72
N VAL A 506 5.91 -13.09 -16.35
CA VAL A 506 7.23 -12.51 -16.62
C VAL A 506 7.46 -12.45 -18.13
N HIS A 507 7.10 -13.52 -18.86
CA HIS A 507 7.27 -13.57 -20.31
C HIS A 507 6.27 -12.67 -21.05
N GLU A 508 5.04 -12.50 -20.54
CA GLU A 508 4.08 -11.51 -21.05
C GLU A 508 4.60 -10.07 -20.90
N SER A 509 5.25 -9.75 -19.78
CA SER A 509 5.91 -8.45 -19.61
C SER A 509 7.03 -8.25 -20.64
N THR A 510 7.88 -9.25 -20.81
CA THR A 510 8.96 -9.21 -21.82
C THR A 510 8.40 -9.09 -23.25
N LYS A 511 7.31 -9.79 -23.56
CA LYS A 511 6.59 -9.65 -24.85
C LYS A 511 6.18 -8.21 -25.09
N PHE A 512 5.51 -7.58 -24.12
CA PHE A 512 5.09 -6.17 -24.20
C PHE A 512 6.27 -5.21 -24.42
N GLU A 513 7.39 -5.45 -23.73
CA GLU A 513 8.61 -4.66 -23.90
C GLU A 513 9.20 -4.78 -25.31
N ILE A 514 9.18 -5.99 -25.90
CA ILE A 514 9.62 -6.23 -27.29
C ILE A 514 8.70 -5.51 -28.27
N GLU A 515 7.37 -5.65 -28.11
CA GLU A 515 6.36 -4.97 -28.93
C GLU A 515 6.54 -3.45 -28.91
N SER A 516 6.87 -2.90 -27.74
CA SER A 516 7.16 -1.47 -27.55
C SER A 516 8.41 -1.03 -28.34
N VAL A 517 9.45 -1.84 -28.37
CA VAL A 517 10.67 -1.56 -29.18
C VAL A 517 10.36 -1.64 -30.68
N ILE A 518 9.60 -2.63 -31.10
CA ILE A 518 9.17 -2.77 -32.51
C ILE A 518 8.39 -1.54 -32.97
N ALA A 519 7.42 -1.10 -32.18
CA ALA A 519 6.64 0.10 -32.47
C ALA A 519 7.51 1.36 -32.57
N ARG A 520 8.49 1.51 -31.67
CA ARG A 520 9.46 2.63 -31.70
C ARG A 520 10.34 2.60 -32.93
N CYS A 521 10.84 1.43 -33.34
CA CYS A 521 11.64 1.27 -34.54
C CYS A 521 10.85 1.60 -35.82
N ALA A 522 9.55 1.24 -35.85
CA ALA A 522 8.66 1.57 -36.97
C ALA A 522 8.47 3.11 -37.08
N LEU A 523 8.13 3.78 -35.98
CA LEU A 523 7.94 5.23 -35.96
C LEU A 523 9.21 5.99 -36.42
N GLN A 524 10.39 5.51 -36.05
CA GLN A 524 11.63 6.18 -36.45
C GLN A 524 12.00 5.94 -37.92
N LYS A 525 11.54 4.84 -38.54
CA LYS A 525 11.69 4.60 -39.98
C LYS A 525 10.78 5.50 -40.79
N ASP A 526 9.55 5.72 -40.32
CA ASP A 526 8.57 6.59 -40.99
C ASP A 526 9.01 8.06 -40.98
N ASP A 527 9.57 8.55 -39.86
CA ASP A 527 10.12 9.92 -39.74
C ASP A 527 11.27 10.19 -40.74
N ILE A 528 11.97 9.16 -41.23
CA ILE A 528 13.08 9.30 -42.21
C ILE A 528 12.57 9.35 -43.65
N HIS A 529 11.37 8.84 -43.91
CA HIS A 529 10.77 8.86 -45.24
C HIS A 529 9.97 10.14 -45.52
N GLU A 530 9.71 10.98 -44.52
CA GLU A 530 9.01 12.27 -44.64
C GLU A 530 9.97 13.50 -44.74
N HIS A 531 11.28 13.27 -44.73
CA HIS A 531 12.33 14.28 -44.96
C HIS A 531 13.25 13.84 -46.11
#